data_ebcdc3944f711ef3237683581ac9db54
#
_entry.id   ebcdc3944f711ef3237683581ac9db54
#
_cell.length_a   1.000
_cell.length_b   1.000
_cell.length_c   1.000
_cell.angle_alpha   90.00
_cell.angle_beta   90.00
_cell.angle_gamma   90.00
#
_symmetry.space_group_name_H-M   'P 1'
#
loop_
_entity.id
_entity.type
_entity.pdbx_description
1 polymer ?
#
loop_
_entity_poly.entity_id
_entity_poly.type
_entity_poly.pdbx_seq_one_letter_code
_entity_poly.pdbx_strand_id
1 'polypeptide(L)'
;MKKDALIIVRGGGDLATGTIHRLWSAGLRVLVLETTKPAAIRRQVALCEAVYEGEATVEGLRAVRIEALEQAQSVWAQGAVPVLVDPEGACIAQAKPEVVVDAILAKRNLGTRRDMAPLTIALGPGFVAGQDVDAVVETKRGHRLGRIIREGSAIPNTGIPGVIGGYGAERVIHA
;
A
#
# COMPACT_ATOMS: atom_id res chain seq x y z
N MET A 1 -3.77 18.79 6.32
CA MET A 1 -4.71 17.66 6.35
C MET A 1 -5.43 17.67 7.69
N LYS A 2 -6.74 17.42 7.74
CA LYS A 2 -7.50 17.37 9.01
C LYS A 2 -7.02 16.18 9.84
N LYS A 3 -7.03 16.28 11.17
CA LYS A 3 -6.61 15.22 12.11
C LYS A 3 -7.40 13.91 11.94
N ASP A 4 -8.59 13.97 11.32
CA ASP A 4 -9.49 12.84 11.08
C ASP A 4 -9.58 12.44 9.60
N ALA A 5 -8.61 12.85 8.79
CA ALA A 5 -8.59 12.50 7.38
C ALA A 5 -8.58 10.98 7.20
N LEU A 6 -9.50 10.48 6.37
CA LEU A 6 -9.52 9.07 5.99
C LEU A 6 -8.57 8.83 4.84
N ILE A 7 -7.67 7.87 5.03
CA ILE A 7 -6.77 7.38 4.00
C ILE A 7 -7.08 5.94 3.71
N ILE A 8 -7.35 5.62 2.47
CA ILE A 8 -7.48 4.24 2.03
C ILE A 8 -6.14 3.80 1.43
N VAL A 9 -5.61 2.68 1.91
CA VAL A 9 -4.42 2.03 1.38
C VAL A 9 -4.84 0.74 0.70
N ARG A 10 -4.62 0.62 -0.59
CA ARG A 10 -4.83 -0.60 -1.37
C ARG A 10 -3.60 -1.47 -1.26
N GLY A 11 -3.75 -2.66 -0.66
CA GLY A 11 -2.68 -3.58 -0.31
C GLY A 11 -2.19 -3.44 1.13
N GLY A 12 -1.96 -4.57 1.81
CA GLY A 12 -1.47 -4.68 3.19
C GLY A 12 -0.21 -5.53 3.30
N GLY A 13 0.53 -5.73 2.18
CA GLY A 13 1.81 -6.42 2.18
C GLY A 13 2.88 -5.70 3.01
N ASP A 14 4.07 -6.28 3.10
CA ASP A 14 5.16 -5.78 3.97
C ASP A 14 5.57 -4.31 3.68
N LEU A 15 5.71 -3.91 2.43
CA LEU A 15 6.01 -2.51 2.08
C LEU A 15 4.83 -1.58 2.36
N ALA A 16 3.61 -2.03 2.06
CA ALA A 16 2.40 -1.30 2.40
C ALA A 16 2.28 -1.09 3.91
N THR A 17 2.60 -2.11 4.71
CA THR A 17 2.58 -2.06 6.18
C THR A 17 3.45 -0.94 6.73
N GLY A 18 4.65 -0.73 6.18
CA GLY A 18 5.51 0.40 6.55
C GLY A 18 4.86 1.76 6.29
N THR A 19 4.16 1.91 5.17
CA THR A 19 3.39 3.12 4.84
C THR A 19 2.21 3.29 5.79
N ILE A 20 1.42 2.23 6.01
CA ILE A 20 0.27 2.22 6.93
C ILE A 20 0.71 2.60 8.33
N HIS A 21 1.81 2.03 8.83
CA HIS A 21 2.37 2.33 10.13
C HIS A 21 2.72 3.82 10.28
N ARG A 22 3.34 4.43 9.28
CA ARG A 22 3.67 5.87 9.30
C ARG A 22 2.44 6.75 9.31
N LEU A 23 1.41 6.42 8.54
CA LEU A 23 0.16 7.16 8.50
C LEU A 23 -0.59 7.04 9.83
N TRP A 24 -0.70 5.83 10.37
CA TRP A 24 -1.31 5.58 11.68
C TRP A 24 -0.56 6.30 12.81
N SER A 25 0.78 6.22 12.85
CA SER A 25 1.60 6.93 13.85
C SER A 25 1.48 8.45 13.76
N ALA A 26 1.08 8.98 12.61
CA ALA A 26 0.76 10.40 12.43
C ALA A 26 -0.66 10.76 12.91
N GLY A 27 -1.43 9.82 13.45
CA GLY A 27 -2.78 10.02 13.98
C GLY A 27 -3.87 10.08 12.89
N LEU A 28 -3.60 9.52 11.70
CA LEU A 28 -4.55 9.48 10.60
C LEU A 28 -5.41 8.22 10.66
N ARG A 29 -6.65 8.31 10.22
CA ARG A 29 -7.50 7.13 10.06
C ARG A 29 -7.14 6.41 8.76
N VAL A 30 -6.72 5.15 8.89
CA VAL A 30 -6.35 4.32 7.75
C VAL A 30 -7.34 3.16 7.62
N LEU A 31 -7.78 2.88 6.39
CA LEU A 31 -8.50 1.66 6.00
C LEU A 31 -7.64 0.94 4.96
N VAL A 32 -7.42 -0.35 5.17
CA VAL A 32 -6.69 -1.19 4.22
C VAL A 32 -7.67 -2.00 3.39
N LEU A 33 -7.48 -1.99 2.08
CA LEU A 33 -8.21 -2.86 1.15
C LEU A 33 -7.29 -3.97 0.65
N GLU A 34 -7.75 -5.19 0.73
CA GLU A 34 -6.97 -6.37 0.37
C GLU A 34 -7.76 -7.35 -0.50
N THR A 35 -7.05 -8.26 -1.11
CA THR A 35 -7.61 -9.41 -1.81
C THR A 35 -8.00 -10.52 -0.82
N THR A 36 -8.82 -11.47 -1.28
CA THR A 36 -9.20 -12.66 -0.50
C THR A 36 -8.02 -13.58 -0.17
N LYS A 37 -6.94 -13.54 -0.96
CA LYS A 37 -5.75 -14.39 -0.81
C LYS A 37 -4.49 -13.56 -1.00
N PRO A 38 -4.13 -12.69 -0.05
CA PRO A 38 -2.90 -11.90 -0.13
C PRO A 38 -1.65 -12.81 -0.13
N ALA A 39 -0.64 -12.42 -0.91
CA ALA A 39 0.56 -13.21 -1.11
C ALA A 39 1.82 -12.45 -0.66
N ALA A 40 1.88 -12.09 0.62
CA ALA A 40 3.08 -11.48 1.19
C ALA A 40 4.15 -12.54 1.47
N ILE A 41 5.37 -12.31 0.99
CA ILE A 41 6.50 -13.22 1.28
C ILE A 41 6.91 -13.12 2.75
N ARG A 42 6.94 -11.91 3.30
CA ARG A 42 7.29 -11.64 4.69
C ARG A 42 6.02 -11.48 5.54
N ARG A 43 5.30 -12.58 5.73
CA ARG A 43 3.99 -12.62 6.36
C ARG A 43 3.98 -12.00 7.77
N GLN A 44 5.00 -12.27 8.59
CA GLN A 44 5.08 -11.78 9.97
C GLN A 44 5.20 -10.25 10.11
N VAL A 45 5.51 -9.53 9.02
CA VAL A 45 5.59 -8.07 8.98
C VAL A 45 4.61 -7.47 7.98
N ALA A 46 3.54 -8.20 7.67
CA ALA A 46 2.52 -7.81 6.70
C ALA A 46 1.13 -7.82 7.35
N LEU A 47 0.45 -6.67 7.37
CA LEU A 47 -0.89 -6.54 7.95
C LEU A 47 -1.96 -7.29 7.15
N CYS A 48 -1.67 -7.66 5.90
CA CYS A 48 -2.57 -8.51 5.11
C CYS A 48 -2.81 -9.90 5.74
N GLU A 49 -1.98 -10.34 6.71
CA GLU A 49 -2.24 -11.57 7.47
C GLU A 49 -3.57 -11.53 8.22
N ALA A 50 -4.06 -10.33 8.57
CA ALA A 50 -5.38 -10.17 9.16
C ALA A 50 -6.52 -10.77 8.28
N VAL A 51 -6.32 -10.90 6.96
CA VAL A 51 -7.29 -11.54 6.07
C VAL A 51 -7.46 -13.03 6.40
N TYR A 52 -6.38 -13.70 6.81
CA TYR A 52 -6.39 -15.13 7.14
C TYR A 52 -6.71 -15.38 8.60
N GLU A 53 -6.10 -14.61 9.51
CA GLU A 53 -6.13 -14.88 10.96
C GLU A 53 -7.20 -14.05 11.69
N GLY A 54 -7.92 -13.14 10.98
CA GLY A 54 -8.86 -12.21 11.59
C GLY A 54 -8.18 -10.93 12.12
N GLU A 55 -6.96 -11.04 12.64
CA GLU A 55 -6.15 -9.89 13.06
C GLU A 55 -4.65 -10.15 12.83
N ALA A 56 -3.87 -9.08 12.78
CA ALA A 56 -2.41 -9.12 12.71
C ALA A 56 -1.82 -7.94 13.48
N THR A 57 -0.64 -8.12 14.06
CA THR A 57 0.06 -7.05 14.77
C THR A 57 1.50 -6.95 14.27
N VAL A 58 1.90 -5.75 13.83
CA VAL A 58 3.25 -5.45 13.37
C VAL A 58 3.73 -4.17 14.06
N GLU A 59 4.86 -4.24 14.78
CA GLU A 59 5.48 -3.09 15.47
C GLU A 59 4.46 -2.30 16.33
N GLY A 60 3.58 -2.99 17.05
CA GLY A 60 2.56 -2.39 17.90
C GLY A 60 1.32 -1.88 17.17
N LEU A 61 1.31 -1.87 15.86
CA LEU A 61 0.13 -1.57 15.05
C LEU A 61 -0.72 -2.83 14.88
N ARG A 62 -1.93 -2.82 15.43
CA ARG A 62 -2.92 -3.89 15.26
C ARG A 62 -3.80 -3.61 14.04
N ALA A 63 -3.94 -4.58 13.17
CA ALA A 63 -4.89 -4.60 12.06
C ALA A 63 -5.98 -5.64 12.35
N VAL A 64 -7.24 -5.30 12.05
CA VAL A 64 -8.39 -6.17 12.31
C VAL A 64 -9.20 -6.31 11.04
N ARG A 65 -9.46 -7.54 10.61
CA ARG A 65 -10.34 -7.84 9.50
C ARG A 65 -11.77 -7.41 9.82
N ILE A 66 -12.38 -6.75 8.87
CA ILE A 66 -13.80 -6.37 8.90
C ILE A 66 -14.52 -6.95 7.68
N GLU A 67 -15.81 -7.21 7.82
CA GLU A 67 -16.64 -7.75 6.73
C GLU A 67 -17.43 -6.65 6.01
N ALA A 68 -17.58 -5.46 6.63
CA ALA A 68 -18.30 -4.33 6.06
C ALA A 68 -17.69 -3.00 6.51
N LEU A 69 -17.79 -1.97 5.65
CA LEU A 69 -17.21 -0.64 5.89
C LEU A 69 -17.70 -0.01 7.20
N GLU A 70 -18.94 -0.25 7.58
CA GLU A 70 -19.59 0.28 8.78
C GLU A 70 -18.86 -0.14 10.08
N GLN A 71 -18.17 -1.27 10.05
CA GLN A 71 -17.38 -1.78 11.20
C GLN A 71 -16.08 -0.99 11.41
N ALA A 72 -15.62 -0.23 10.42
CA ALA A 72 -14.34 0.46 10.50
C ALA A 72 -14.28 1.45 11.68
N GLN A 73 -15.39 2.12 11.99
CA GLN A 73 -15.44 3.10 13.08
C GLN A 73 -15.12 2.47 14.44
N SER A 74 -15.61 1.26 14.70
CA SER A 74 -15.36 0.56 15.96
C SER A 74 -13.89 0.11 16.09
N VAL A 75 -13.25 -0.23 14.97
CA VAL A 75 -11.83 -0.62 14.93
C VAL A 75 -10.94 0.61 15.15
N TRP A 76 -11.22 1.74 14.51
CA TRP A 76 -10.49 2.99 14.76
C TRP A 76 -10.62 3.47 16.21
N ALA A 77 -11.80 3.33 16.82
CA ALA A 77 -12.01 3.69 18.22
C ALA A 77 -11.13 2.89 19.19
N GLN A 78 -10.68 1.70 18.79
CA GLN A 78 -9.74 0.86 19.52
C GLN A 78 -8.26 1.16 19.20
N GLY A 79 -7.99 2.19 18.38
CA GLY A 79 -6.63 2.52 17.92
C GLY A 79 -6.05 1.54 16.91
N ALA A 80 -6.87 0.65 16.33
CA ALA A 80 -6.45 -0.33 15.34
C ALA A 80 -6.79 0.12 13.92
N VAL A 81 -6.26 -0.61 12.93
CA VAL A 81 -6.48 -0.37 11.50
C VAL A 81 -7.42 -1.44 10.94
N PRO A 82 -8.59 -1.08 10.39
CA PRO A 82 -9.47 -2.04 9.72
C PRO A 82 -8.87 -2.52 8.39
N VAL A 83 -9.05 -3.81 8.10
CA VAL A 83 -8.70 -4.47 6.83
C VAL A 83 -9.97 -5.05 6.23
N LEU A 84 -10.35 -4.56 5.06
CA LEU A 84 -11.52 -5.00 4.31
C LEU A 84 -11.10 -5.77 3.08
N VAL A 85 -11.74 -6.90 2.81
CA VAL A 85 -11.54 -7.64 1.56
C VAL A 85 -12.35 -6.96 0.46
N ASP A 86 -11.69 -6.10 -0.31
CA ASP A 86 -12.27 -5.34 -1.42
C ASP A 86 -11.17 -5.04 -2.47
N PRO A 87 -10.76 -6.03 -3.27
CA PRO A 87 -9.67 -5.87 -4.23
C PRO A 87 -9.94 -4.81 -5.30
N GLU A 88 -11.19 -4.63 -5.66
CA GLU A 88 -11.61 -3.66 -6.69
C GLU A 88 -11.73 -2.23 -6.13
N GLY A 89 -11.78 -2.06 -4.79
CA GLY A 89 -11.96 -0.77 -4.15
C GLY A 89 -13.39 -0.22 -4.31
N ALA A 90 -14.39 -1.11 -4.34
CA ALA A 90 -15.79 -0.72 -4.49
C ALA A 90 -16.28 0.21 -3.38
N CYS A 91 -15.76 0.04 -2.15
CA CYS A 91 -16.13 0.87 -1.01
C CYS A 91 -15.58 2.31 -1.08
N ILE A 92 -14.61 2.62 -1.96
CA ILE A 92 -13.95 3.94 -2.03
C ILE A 92 -14.97 5.05 -2.29
N ALA A 93 -15.91 4.82 -3.22
CA ALA A 93 -16.95 5.81 -3.55
C ALA A 93 -17.88 6.12 -2.37
N GLN A 94 -18.19 5.11 -1.54
CA GLN A 94 -18.99 5.27 -0.32
C GLN A 94 -18.18 5.92 0.81
N ALA A 95 -16.95 5.48 1.00
CA ALA A 95 -16.07 5.92 2.08
C ALA A 95 -15.57 7.37 1.91
N LYS A 96 -15.49 7.87 0.66
CA LYS A 96 -15.05 9.22 0.29
C LYS A 96 -13.76 9.65 1.01
N PRO A 97 -12.64 8.91 0.83
CA PRO A 97 -11.39 9.24 1.48
C PRO A 97 -10.81 10.55 0.95
N GLU A 98 -10.00 11.23 1.75
CA GLU A 98 -9.17 12.35 1.30
C GLU A 98 -7.98 11.90 0.47
N VAL A 99 -7.47 10.68 0.73
CA VAL A 99 -6.32 10.13 0.02
C VAL A 99 -6.54 8.65 -0.28
N VAL A 100 -6.20 8.23 -1.49
CA VAL A 100 -6.01 6.82 -1.84
C VAL A 100 -4.53 6.58 -2.11
N VAL A 101 -3.96 5.56 -1.47
CA VAL A 101 -2.59 5.10 -1.69
C VAL A 101 -2.65 3.70 -2.29
N ASP A 102 -2.18 3.53 -3.52
CA ASP A 102 -1.96 2.20 -4.08
C ASP A 102 -0.59 1.68 -3.63
N ALA A 103 -0.62 0.67 -2.79
CA ALA A 103 0.55 -0.02 -2.25
C ALA A 103 0.53 -1.53 -2.56
N ILE A 104 -0.22 -1.94 -3.60
CA ILE A 104 -0.34 -3.34 -4.04
C ILE A 104 1.01 -3.83 -4.59
N LEU A 105 1.80 -2.94 -5.22
CA LEU A 105 3.11 -3.25 -5.81
C LEU A 105 3.09 -4.33 -6.89
N ALA A 106 1.99 -4.42 -7.63
CA ALA A 106 1.80 -5.39 -8.71
C ALA A 106 2.65 -5.11 -9.97
N LYS A 107 3.44 -4.03 -9.98
CA LYS A 107 4.24 -3.57 -11.14
C LYS A 107 3.38 -3.18 -12.36
N ARG A 108 2.08 -3.12 -12.19
CA ARG A 108 1.07 -2.66 -13.15
C ARG A 108 -0.10 -2.08 -12.39
N ASN A 109 -0.83 -1.16 -13.00
CA ASN A 109 -2.05 -0.62 -12.41
C ASN A 109 -3.15 -1.70 -12.40
N LEU A 110 -3.72 -1.96 -11.23
CA LEU A 110 -4.86 -2.87 -11.01
C LEU A 110 -6.14 -2.08 -10.72
N GLY A 111 -6.38 -1.01 -11.49
CA GLY A 111 -7.63 -0.26 -11.46
C GLY A 111 -7.64 0.95 -10.54
N THR A 112 -6.49 1.38 -9.97
CA THR A 112 -6.42 2.67 -9.27
C THR A 112 -6.48 3.82 -10.26
N ARG A 113 -7.38 4.77 -10.02
CA ARG A 113 -7.60 5.93 -10.86
C ARG A 113 -7.49 7.22 -10.05
N ARG A 114 -7.10 8.27 -10.74
CA ARG A 114 -6.90 9.59 -10.16
C ARG A 114 -8.15 10.21 -9.56
N ASP A 115 -9.33 9.81 -10.05
CA ASP A 115 -10.63 10.31 -9.58
C ASP A 115 -11.18 9.63 -8.32
N MET A 116 -10.45 8.65 -7.76
CA MET A 116 -10.88 7.91 -6.58
C MET A 116 -10.84 8.74 -5.28
N ALA A 117 -10.02 9.80 -5.23
CA ALA A 117 -9.90 10.71 -4.09
C ALA A 117 -9.34 12.07 -4.53
N PRO A 118 -9.44 13.11 -3.68
CA PRO A 118 -8.79 14.41 -3.91
C PRO A 118 -7.27 14.32 -4.09
N LEU A 119 -6.63 13.28 -3.54
CA LEU A 119 -5.22 12.96 -3.74
C LEU A 119 -5.03 11.46 -3.91
N THR A 120 -4.39 11.07 -5.00
CA THR A 120 -4.05 9.68 -5.29
C THR A 120 -2.54 9.50 -5.40
N ILE A 121 -2.01 8.48 -4.72
CA ILE A 121 -0.58 8.19 -4.66
C ILE A 121 -0.38 6.71 -4.97
N ALA A 122 0.62 6.37 -5.79
CA ALA A 122 1.00 4.98 -6.01
C ALA A 122 2.45 4.73 -5.58
N LEU A 123 2.72 3.52 -5.06
CA LEU A 123 4.07 3.08 -4.71
C LEU A 123 4.65 2.22 -5.82
N GLY A 124 5.80 2.63 -6.33
CA GLY A 124 6.57 1.85 -7.31
C GLY A 124 6.07 1.94 -8.75
N PRO A 125 6.59 1.07 -9.61
CA PRO A 125 6.31 1.08 -11.04
C PRO A 125 4.89 0.55 -11.37
N GLY A 126 4.41 0.91 -12.53
CA GLY A 126 3.09 0.50 -13.05
C GLY A 126 2.11 1.65 -13.16
N PHE A 127 2.51 2.85 -12.76
CA PHE A 127 1.70 4.07 -12.79
C PHE A 127 2.44 5.21 -13.47
N VAL A 128 1.67 6.10 -14.07
CA VAL A 128 2.14 7.38 -14.61
C VAL A 128 1.55 8.50 -13.78
N ALA A 129 2.41 9.22 -13.04
CA ALA A 129 2.00 10.40 -12.27
C ALA A 129 1.49 11.49 -13.22
N GLY A 130 0.39 12.14 -12.84
CA GLY A 130 -0.32 13.12 -13.66
C GLY A 130 -1.36 12.51 -14.60
N GLN A 131 -1.34 11.18 -14.83
CA GLN A 131 -2.32 10.45 -15.64
C GLN A 131 -3.14 9.49 -14.77
N ASP A 132 -2.51 8.43 -14.23
CA ASP A 132 -3.18 7.39 -13.45
C ASP A 132 -3.43 7.83 -12.01
N VAL A 133 -2.47 8.56 -11.44
CA VAL A 133 -2.44 9.06 -10.06
C VAL A 133 -1.79 10.45 -10.01
N ASP A 134 -1.97 11.18 -8.89
CA ASP A 134 -1.36 12.51 -8.73
C ASP A 134 0.14 12.44 -8.45
N ALA A 135 0.60 11.39 -7.78
CA ALA A 135 2.01 11.19 -7.49
C ALA A 135 2.39 9.71 -7.44
N VAL A 136 3.63 9.42 -7.79
CA VAL A 136 4.24 8.09 -7.64
C VAL A 136 5.44 8.21 -6.70
N VAL A 137 5.59 7.25 -5.80
CA VAL A 137 6.76 7.16 -4.91
C VAL A 137 7.71 6.08 -5.42
N GLU A 138 8.97 6.46 -5.64
CA GLU A 138 10.01 5.53 -6.10
C GLU A 138 10.30 4.46 -5.05
N THR A 139 10.22 3.20 -5.42
CA THR A 139 10.47 2.06 -4.54
C THR A 139 11.75 1.28 -4.88
N LYS A 140 12.39 1.59 -6.00
CA LYS A 140 13.65 0.94 -6.38
C LYS A 140 14.76 1.32 -5.39
N ARG A 141 15.47 0.33 -4.86
CA ARG A 141 16.61 0.52 -3.97
C ARG A 141 17.69 1.37 -4.67
N GLY A 142 18.27 2.31 -3.92
CA GLY A 142 19.29 3.23 -4.41
C GLY A 142 19.01 4.69 -4.03
N HIS A 143 19.73 5.61 -4.62
CA HIS A 143 19.70 7.05 -4.29
C HIS A 143 18.34 7.73 -4.54
N ARG A 144 17.44 7.10 -5.29
CA ARG A 144 16.12 7.65 -5.62
C ARG A 144 14.99 7.06 -4.77
N LEU A 145 15.27 6.10 -3.91
CA LEU A 145 14.27 5.48 -3.05
C LEU A 145 13.52 6.53 -2.24
N GLY A 146 12.18 6.45 -2.25
CA GLY A 146 11.29 7.38 -1.56
C GLY A 146 11.10 8.74 -2.26
N ARG A 147 11.70 8.96 -3.44
CA ARG A 147 11.49 10.20 -4.20
C ARG A 147 10.04 10.28 -4.66
N ILE A 148 9.41 11.45 -4.50
CA ILE A 148 8.08 11.75 -5.01
C ILE A 148 8.21 12.21 -6.46
N ILE A 149 7.51 11.49 -7.34
CA ILE A 149 7.42 11.76 -8.79
C ILE A 149 6.03 12.34 -9.04
N ARG A 150 5.97 13.54 -9.61
CA ARG A 150 4.72 14.25 -9.93
C ARG A 150 4.38 14.20 -11.41
N GLU A 151 5.34 13.77 -12.24
CA GLU A 151 5.20 13.62 -13.69
C GLU A 151 6.06 12.44 -14.14
N GLY A 152 5.48 11.52 -14.91
CA GLY A 152 6.15 10.30 -15.38
C GLY A 152 6.03 9.13 -14.39
N SER A 153 6.94 8.16 -14.47
CA SER A 153 6.84 6.86 -13.78
C SER A 153 8.06 6.57 -12.91
N ALA A 154 7.87 5.71 -11.91
CA ALA A 154 8.96 5.11 -11.17
C ALA A 154 9.80 4.17 -12.06
N ILE A 155 11.03 3.92 -11.67
CA ILE A 155 11.96 3.05 -12.40
C ILE A 155 11.40 1.63 -12.44
N PRO A 156 11.29 0.98 -13.61
CA PRO A 156 10.82 -0.40 -13.70
C PRO A 156 11.61 -1.35 -12.81
N ASN A 157 10.90 -2.23 -12.11
CA ASN A 157 11.52 -3.32 -11.38
C ASN A 157 11.60 -4.55 -12.29
N THR A 158 12.77 -4.79 -12.86
CA THR A 158 13.02 -5.89 -13.82
C THR A 158 13.24 -7.24 -13.14
N GLY A 159 13.44 -7.27 -11.81
CA GLY A 159 13.90 -8.47 -11.10
C GLY A 159 15.38 -8.80 -11.36
N ILE A 160 16.03 -8.08 -12.27
CA ILE A 160 17.45 -8.29 -12.57
C ILE A 160 18.31 -7.58 -11.52
N PRO A 161 19.24 -8.26 -10.85
CA PRO A 161 20.15 -7.64 -9.90
C PRO A 161 20.97 -6.52 -10.57
N GLY A 162 21.14 -5.40 -9.89
CA GLY A 162 22.04 -4.34 -10.34
C GLY A 162 23.48 -4.82 -10.34
N VAL A 163 24.33 -4.18 -11.15
CA VAL A 163 25.76 -4.45 -11.16
C VAL A 163 26.42 -3.96 -9.87
N ILE A 164 27.15 -4.83 -9.18
CA ILE A 164 27.94 -4.51 -7.97
C ILE A 164 29.35 -5.06 -8.19
N GLY A 165 30.36 -4.20 -8.12
CA GLY A 165 31.76 -4.62 -8.33
C GLY A 165 32.04 -5.22 -9.69
N GLY A 166 31.28 -4.84 -10.73
CA GLY A 166 31.38 -5.36 -12.08
C GLY A 166 30.54 -6.63 -12.35
N TYR A 167 29.91 -7.21 -11.33
CA TYR A 167 29.10 -8.43 -11.46
C TYR A 167 27.60 -8.10 -11.45
N GLY A 168 26.86 -8.64 -12.40
CA GLY A 168 25.42 -8.45 -12.62
C GLY A 168 24.57 -9.67 -12.21
N ALA A 169 23.78 -10.15 -13.16
CA ALA A 169 22.84 -11.27 -12.95
C ALA A 169 23.53 -12.60 -12.61
N GLU A 170 24.77 -12.77 -13.01
CA GLU A 170 25.61 -13.95 -12.73
C GLU A 170 25.86 -14.19 -11.23
N ARG A 171 25.55 -13.20 -10.37
CA ARG A 171 25.61 -13.36 -8.91
C ARG A 171 24.46 -14.15 -8.34
N VAL A 172 23.41 -14.40 -9.16
CA VAL A 172 22.22 -15.13 -8.72
C VAL A 172 22.46 -16.61 -8.90
N ILE A 173 22.46 -17.34 -7.80
CA ILE A 173 22.48 -18.80 -7.81
C ILE A 173 21.02 -19.25 -7.89
N HIS A 174 20.69 -19.98 -8.94
CA HIS A 174 19.38 -20.65 -9.05
C HIS A 174 19.49 -22.00 -8.34
N ALA A 175 18.61 -22.22 -7.37
CA ALA A 175 18.47 -23.51 -6.70
C ALA A 175 17.69 -24.47 -7.60
#